data_8d95c3d3ce416028d6149e8e510c9301
#
_entry.id   8d95c3d3ce416028d6149e8e510c9301
#
_cell.length_a   1.000
_cell.length_b   1.000
_cell.length_c   1.000
_cell.angle_alpha   90.00
_cell.angle_beta   90.00
_cell.angle_gamma   90.00
#
_symmetry.space_group_name_H-M   'P 1'
#
loop_
_entity.id
_entity.type
_entity.pdbx_description
1 polymer ?
#
loop_
_entity_poly.entity_id
_entity_poly.type
_entity_poly.pdbx_seq_one_letter_code
_entity_poly.pdbx_strand_id
1 'polypeptide(L)'
;RMVFITAGMGGGTGTGAAPIIAQCAKDAGILTVGIVTIPFKFEGMKKINQALDGVDEISKHVDALLVINNERLREIYPDLTVLNAFAKADDTLSIAARSIAEIITMHGIMNLDFQDVTTVLKDGGVAIMSTGYGEGENRVTKAIEQALNSPLLNNRDIFDSKKVLININFCGDNEQNSLMMEEMNEVNDFMSRFSQDVETKWGLATDSSLGGKVKITLLATGFNLLNVPGMEQVKKEKDIIDEAENDDRLVREGERISRYYDKITQTPRKRLHNIFIFTDEDLDNEDVIAEIDMRPTYKRTRDEVKR
;
A
#
# COMPACT_ATOMS: atom_id res chain seq x y z
N ARG A 1 -14.43 19.83 -4.39
CA ARG A 1 -13.11 20.16 -4.93
C ARG A 1 -12.13 19.16 -4.36
N MET A 2 -11.40 18.49 -5.23
CA MET A 2 -10.48 17.39 -4.87
C MET A 2 -9.19 17.52 -5.68
N VAL A 3 -8.10 17.04 -5.13
CA VAL A 3 -6.82 16.92 -5.80
C VAL A 3 -6.30 15.48 -5.67
N PHE A 4 -5.78 14.95 -6.77
CA PHE A 4 -5.02 13.71 -6.79
C PHE A 4 -3.53 14.05 -6.83
N ILE A 5 -2.77 13.44 -5.93
CA ILE A 5 -1.31 13.56 -5.89
C ILE A 5 -0.77 12.17 -6.22
N THR A 6 -0.18 12.05 -7.40
CA THR A 6 0.37 10.77 -7.86
C THR A 6 1.89 10.84 -7.86
N ALA A 7 2.55 9.84 -7.27
CA ALA A 7 4.01 9.81 -7.21
C ALA A 7 4.56 8.39 -7.13
N GLY A 8 5.67 8.15 -7.82
CA GLY A 8 6.54 7.00 -7.56
C GLY A 8 7.46 7.32 -6.39
N MET A 9 7.35 6.55 -5.30
CA MET A 9 8.17 6.72 -4.11
C MET A 9 9.55 6.05 -4.27
N GLY A 10 10.53 6.52 -3.51
CA GLY A 10 11.92 6.00 -3.55
C GLY A 10 12.86 6.82 -4.41
N GLY A 11 12.37 7.82 -5.14
CA GLY A 11 13.17 8.84 -5.83
C GLY A 11 13.23 10.15 -5.05
N GLY A 12 13.98 11.14 -5.55
CA GLY A 12 14.10 12.45 -4.91
C GLY A 12 12.82 13.28 -5.02
N THR A 13 12.30 13.43 -6.24
CA THR A 13 11.17 14.32 -6.54
C THR A 13 9.86 13.82 -5.92
N GLY A 14 9.45 12.58 -6.21
CA GLY A 14 8.20 12.02 -5.70
C GLY A 14 8.18 11.95 -4.19
N THR A 15 9.24 11.40 -3.58
CA THR A 15 9.34 11.23 -2.13
C THR A 15 9.40 12.58 -1.38
N GLY A 16 10.10 13.57 -1.93
CA GLY A 16 10.29 14.86 -1.25
C GLY A 16 9.17 15.87 -1.51
N ALA A 17 8.67 15.97 -2.74
CA ALA A 17 7.70 17.01 -3.10
C ALA A 17 6.25 16.63 -2.81
N ALA A 18 5.88 15.33 -2.98
CA ALA A 18 4.48 14.91 -2.83
C ALA A 18 3.90 15.20 -1.43
N PRO A 19 4.59 14.94 -0.30
CA PRO A 19 4.08 15.28 1.02
C PRO A 19 3.84 16.79 1.20
N ILE A 20 4.73 17.64 0.69
CA ILE A 20 4.62 19.10 0.80
C ILE A 20 3.41 19.60 0.02
N ILE A 21 3.22 19.11 -1.21
CA ILE A 21 2.07 19.46 -2.04
C ILE A 21 0.77 18.98 -1.36
N ALA A 22 0.79 17.78 -0.79
CA ALA A 22 -0.34 17.23 -0.05
C ALA A 22 -0.72 18.11 1.15
N GLN A 23 0.26 18.55 1.92
CA GLN A 23 0.05 19.46 3.03
C GLN A 23 -0.58 20.77 2.57
N CYS A 24 -0.03 21.40 1.54
CA CYS A 24 -0.58 22.65 1.00
C CYS A 24 -2.04 22.48 0.54
N ALA A 25 -2.38 21.36 -0.10
CA ALA A 25 -3.73 21.06 -0.55
C ALA A 25 -4.70 20.84 0.62
N LYS A 26 -4.26 20.10 1.63
CA LYS A 26 -5.04 19.84 2.85
C LYS A 26 -5.28 21.12 3.66
N ASP A 27 -4.25 21.95 3.81
CA ASP A 27 -4.34 23.26 4.49
C ASP A 27 -5.29 24.22 3.77
N ALA A 28 -5.41 24.09 2.44
CA ALA A 28 -6.40 24.81 1.64
C ALA A 28 -7.83 24.25 1.72
N GLY A 29 -8.07 23.22 2.54
CA GLY A 29 -9.38 22.58 2.71
C GLY A 29 -9.85 21.78 1.49
N ILE A 30 -8.93 21.31 0.66
CA ILE A 30 -9.21 20.52 -0.53
C ILE A 30 -9.11 19.04 -0.17
N LEU A 31 -10.11 18.22 -0.57
CA LEU A 31 -10.04 16.77 -0.42
C LEU A 31 -8.79 16.24 -1.14
N THR A 32 -7.85 15.70 -0.39
CA THR A 32 -6.53 15.35 -0.90
C THR A 32 -6.37 13.83 -0.91
N VAL A 33 -6.20 13.26 -2.11
CA VAL A 33 -6.02 11.82 -2.31
C VAL A 33 -4.63 11.55 -2.86
N GLY A 34 -3.85 10.78 -2.12
CA GLY A 34 -2.54 10.29 -2.55
C GLY A 34 -2.67 8.95 -3.27
N ILE A 35 -2.04 8.80 -4.42
CA ILE A 35 -1.90 7.51 -5.12
C ILE A 35 -0.42 7.31 -5.41
N VAL A 36 0.21 6.41 -4.68
CA VAL A 36 1.66 6.25 -4.71
C VAL A 36 2.06 4.81 -5.03
N THR A 37 3.19 4.67 -5.70
CA THR A 37 3.79 3.36 -5.96
C THR A 37 5.05 3.18 -5.13
N ILE A 38 5.26 1.95 -4.62
CA ILE A 38 6.53 1.55 -4.00
C ILE A 38 7.33 0.67 -4.97
N PRO A 39 8.67 0.80 -5.00
CA PRO A 39 9.52 0.20 -6.00
C PRO A 39 9.53 -1.34 -5.94
N PHE A 40 9.98 -1.97 -7.03
CA PHE A 40 10.26 -3.40 -7.08
C PHE A 40 11.44 -3.77 -6.18
N LYS A 41 11.49 -5.02 -5.72
CA LYS A 41 12.61 -5.56 -4.90
C LYS A 41 13.97 -5.40 -5.56
N PHE A 42 14.04 -5.59 -6.88
CA PHE A 42 15.28 -5.49 -7.64
C PHE A 42 15.85 -4.06 -7.73
N GLU A 43 15.07 -3.03 -7.43
CA GLU A 43 15.53 -1.63 -7.41
C GLU A 43 16.40 -1.31 -6.19
N GLY A 44 16.48 -2.18 -5.22
CA GLY A 44 17.39 -2.15 -4.08
C GLY A 44 16.80 -1.58 -2.80
N MET A 45 17.33 -2.07 -1.67
CA MET A 45 16.82 -1.79 -0.33
C MET A 45 16.84 -0.31 0.04
N LYS A 46 17.87 0.43 -0.37
CA LYS A 46 17.96 1.87 -0.11
C LYS A 46 16.76 2.63 -0.69
N LYS A 47 16.37 2.26 -1.92
CA LYS A 47 15.24 2.89 -2.61
C LYS A 47 13.91 2.51 -1.96
N ILE A 48 13.78 1.26 -1.52
CA ILE A 48 12.61 0.76 -0.79
C ILE A 48 12.44 1.51 0.54
N ASN A 49 13.49 1.61 1.35
CA ASN A 49 13.44 2.34 2.63
C ASN A 49 13.04 3.81 2.42
N GLN A 50 13.66 4.46 1.44
CA GLN A 50 13.31 5.84 1.09
C GLN A 50 11.84 5.96 0.63
N ALA A 51 11.33 4.96 -0.11
CA ALA A 51 9.93 4.94 -0.53
C ALA A 51 8.99 4.80 0.67
N LEU A 52 9.30 3.91 1.61
CA LEU A 52 8.49 3.70 2.82
C LEU A 52 8.48 4.94 3.72
N ASP A 53 9.63 5.64 3.85
CA ASP A 53 9.70 6.93 4.55
C ASP A 53 8.78 7.97 3.89
N GLY A 54 8.78 8.03 2.55
CA GLY A 54 7.89 8.91 1.79
C GLY A 54 6.41 8.56 1.93
N VAL A 55 6.07 7.27 1.97
CA VAL A 55 4.69 6.79 2.22
C VAL A 55 4.23 7.19 3.62
N ASP A 56 5.08 7.02 4.64
CA ASP A 56 4.76 7.41 6.00
C ASP A 56 4.58 8.94 6.11
N GLU A 57 5.39 9.71 5.39
CA GLU A 57 5.29 11.16 5.43
C GLU A 57 4.03 11.67 4.71
N ILE A 58 3.77 11.22 3.48
CA ILE A 58 2.58 11.68 2.74
C ILE A 58 1.28 11.26 3.43
N SER A 59 1.27 10.12 4.12
CA SER A 59 0.08 9.62 4.83
C SER A 59 -0.47 10.60 5.88
N LYS A 60 0.39 11.46 6.44
CA LYS A 60 0.01 12.49 7.43
C LYS A 60 -0.72 13.66 6.81
N HIS A 61 -0.55 13.87 5.50
CA HIS A 61 -0.98 15.05 4.78
C HIS A 61 -2.07 14.80 3.73
N VAL A 62 -2.57 13.57 3.62
CA VAL A 62 -3.68 13.21 2.72
C VAL A 62 -4.92 12.77 3.50
N ASP A 63 -6.10 12.84 2.90
CA ASP A 63 -7.33 12.31 3.45
C ASP A 63 -7.43 10.80 3.21
N ALA A 64 -7.02 10.37 2.01
CA ALA A 64 -6.94 8.96 1.64
C ALA A 64 -5.64 8.67 0.89
N LEU A 65 -5.02 7.54 1.17
CA LEU A 65 -3.77 7.11 0.55
C LEU A 65 -3.91 5.71 -0.06
N LEU A 66 -3.80 5.63 -1.38
CA LEU A 66 -3.66 4.36 -2.10
C LEU A 66 -2.18 4.06 -2.29
N VAL A 67 -1.74 2.92 -1.78
CA VAL A 67 -0.36 2.44 -1.95
C VAL A 67 -0.34 1.23 -2.88
N ILE A 68 0.26 1.39 -4.04
CA ILE A 68 0.40 0.35 -5.06
C ILE A 68 1.77 -0.30 -4.90
N ASN A 69 1.79 -1.60 -4.63
CA ASN A 69 3.03 -2.34 -4.52
C ASN A 69 3.43 -2.94 -5.88
N ASN A 70 4.49 -2.42 -6.49
CA ASN A 70 4.97 -2.90 -7.79
C ASN A 70 5.41 -4.38 -7.72
N GLU A 71 5.91 -4.85 -6.58
CA GLU A 71 6.31 -6.24 -6.43
C GLU A 71 5.13 -7.22 -6.58
N ARG A 72 3.92 -6.82 -6.15
CA ARG A 72 2.71 -7.62 -6.37
C ARG A 72 2.36 -7.76 -7.84
N LEU A 73 2.61 -6.73 -8.64
CA LEU A 73 2.40 -6.83 -10.10
C LEU A 73 3.32 -7.87 -10.72
N ARG A 74 4.57 -7.98 -10.23
CA ARG A 74 5.52 -9.00 -10.69
C ARG A 74 5.06 -10.43 -10.32
N GLU A 75 4.47 -10.60 -9.16
CA GLU A 75 3.96 -11.91 -8.71
C GLU A 75 2.76 -12.38 -9.56
N ILE A 76 1.89 -11.46 -9.96
CA ILE A 76 0.68 -11.77 -10.74
C ILE A 76 1.00 -11.93 -12.22
N TYR A 77 1.98 -11.16 -12.71
CA TYR A 77 2.39 -11.14 -14.12
C TYR A 77 3.87 -11.54 -14.26
N PRO A 78 4.26 -12.78 -13.93
CA PRO A 78 5.66 -13.21 -13.90
C PRO A 78 6.31 -13.20 -15.30
N ASP A 79 5.52 -13.29 -16.35
CA ASP A 79 6.00 -13.36 -17.75
C ASP A 79 6.25 -11.96 -18.39
N LEU A 80 6.02 -10.87 -17.66
CA LEU A 80 6.27 -9.54 -18.19
C LEU A 80 7.77 -9.25 -18.30
N THR A 81 8.14 -8.62 -19.40
CA THR A 81 9.48 -8.00 -19.49
C THR A 81 9.58 -6.85 -18.48
N VAL A 82 10.79 -6.49 -18.09
CA VAL A 82 11.04 -5.39 -17.13
C VAL A 82 10.37 -4.10 -17.61
N LEU A 83 10.47 -3.79 -18.91
CA LEU A 83 9.84 -2.60 -19.51
C LEU A 83 8.31 -2.64 -19.35
N ASN A 84 7.71 -3.79 -19.66
CA ASN A 84 6.26 -3.98 -19.54
C ASN A 84 5.79 -4.00 -18.07
N ALA A 85 6.64 -4.42 -17.14
CA ALA A 85 6.34 -4.37 -15.72
C ALA A 85 6.22 -2.92 -15.21
N PHE A 86 7.12 -2.03 -15.65
CA PHE A 86 6.99 -0.59 -15.34
C PHE A 86 5.76 0.04 -16.02
N ALA A 87 5.53 -0.27 -17.30
CA ALA A 87 4.31 0.21 -17.99
C ALA A 87 3.05 -0.26 -17.27
N LYS A 88 3.03 -1.50 -16.74
CA LYS A 88 1.90 -2.03 -15.98
C LYS A 88 1.70 -1.30 -14.64
N ALA A 89 2.78 -0.89 -13.98
CA ALA A 89 2.71 -0.06 -12.77
C ALA A 89 2.09 1.31 -13.08
N ASP A 90 2.51 1.95 -14.17
CA ASP A 90 1.94 3.23 -14.63
C ASP A 90 0.47 3.09 -15.01
N ASP A 91 0.09 2.02 -15.73
CA ASP A 91 -1.30 1.71 -16.06
C ASP A 91 -2.15 1.54 -14.80
N THR A 92 -1.63 0.83 -13.80
CA THR A 92 -2.34 0.57 -12.54
C THR A 92 -2.63 1.88 -11.80
N LEU A 93 -1.65 2.78 -11.74
CA LEU A 93 -1.81 4.11 -11.14
C LEU A 93 -2.83 4.95 -11.92
N SER A 94 -2.76 4.91 -13.24
CA SER A 94 -3.71 5.61 -14.12
C SER A 94 -5.13 5.08 -13.98
N ILE A 95 -5.32 3.76 -13.90
CA ILE A 95 -6.61 3.11 -13.67
C ILE A 95 -7.19 3.53 -12.31
N ALA A 96 -6.36 3.59 -11.27
CA ALA A 96 -6.79 4.01 -9.95
C ALA A 96 -7.35 5.45 -9.96
N ALA A 97 -6.59 6.40 -10.49
CA ALA A 97 -7.03 7.79 -10.58
C ALA A 97 -8.28 7.94 -11.46
N ARG A 98 -8.29 7.28 -12.62
CA ARG A 98 -9.42 7.31 -13.57
C ARG A 98 -10.69 6.76 -12.95
N SER A 99 -10.64 5.62 -12.27
CA SER A 99 -11.83 4.98 -11.71
C SER A 99 -12.48 5.83 -10.62
N ILE A 100 -11.71 6.54 -9.79
CA ILE A 100 -12.28 7.48 -8.83
C ILE A 100 -12.89 8.69 -9.54
N ALA A 101 -12.25 9.19 -10.61
CA ALA A 101 -12.79 10.29 -11.40
C ALA A 101 -14.08 9.89 -12.12
N GLU A 102 -14.14 8.69 -12.69
CA GLU A 102 -15.33 8.15 -13.37
C GLU A 102 -16.54 8.06 -12.42
N ILE A 103 -16.34 7.62 -11.16
CA ILE A 103 -17.41 7.58 -10.16
C ILE A 103 -18.08 8.95 -9.99
N ILE A 104 -17.31 10.03 -10.06
CA ILE A 104 -17.82 11.41 -9.87
C ILE A 104 -18.40 12.00 -11.15
N THR A 105 -17.86 11.64 -12.31
CA THR A 105 -18.16 12.31 -13.58
C THR A 105 -19.16 11.57 -14.46
N MET A 106 -19.32 10.27 -14.27
CA MET A 106 -20.29 9.49 -15.06
C MET A 106 -21.69 9.69 -14.49
N HIS A 107 -22.63 10.00 -15.42
CA HIS A 107 -24.04 10.06 -15.06
C HIS A 107 -24.61 8.65 -15.03
N GLY A 108 -25.26 8.31 -13.94
CA GLY A 108 -25.84 6.99 -13.72
C GLY A 108 -27.36 7.04 -13.46
N ILE A 109 -27.93 5.86 -13.29
CA ILE A 109 -29.31 5.68 -12.84
C ILE A 109 -29.40 6.01 -11.33
N MET A 110 -28.41 5.58 -10.58
CA MET A 110 -28.18 5.97 -9.19
C MET A 110 -26.81 6.65 -9.11
N ASN A 111 -26.86 7.97 -9.07
CA ASN A 111 -25.62 8.76 -9.09
C ASN A 111 -24.94 8.72 -7.71
N LEU A 112 -23.64 8.47 -7.75
CA LEU A 112 -22.74 8.82 -6.66
C LEU A 112 -22.24 10.24 -6.92
N ASP A 113 -22.52 11.13 -6.00
CA ASP A 113 -22.07 12.50 -6.14
C ASP A 113 -20.69 12.72 -5.46
N PHE A 114 -20.15 13.92 -5.66
CA PHE A 114 -18.88 14.30 -5.05
C PHE A 114 -18.92 14.21 -3.52
N GLN A 115 -20.08 14.42 -2.90
CA GLN A 115 -20.24 14.36 -1.46
C GLN A 115 -20.15 12.91 -0.95
N ASP A 116 -20.69 11.94 -1.68
CA ASP A 116 -20.59 10.51 -1.35
C ASP A 116 -19.13 10.06 -1.38
N VAL A 117 -18.39 10.44 -2.43
CA VAL A 117 -16.95 10.17 -2.54
C VAL A 117 -16.17 10.87 -1.42
N THR A 118 -16.53 12.11 -1.09
CA THR A 118 -15.92 12.84 0.02
C THR A 118 -16.16 12.11 1.34
N THR A 119 -17.37 11.65 1.59
CA THR A 119 -17.73 10.92 2.82
C THR A 119 -16.86 9.66 3.00
N VAL A 120 -16.59 8.94 1.92
CA VAL A 120 -15.78 7.72 1.96
C VAL A 120 -14.29 8.03 2.09
N LEU A 121 -13.78 9.02 1.36
CA LEU A 121 -12.34 9.32 1.29
C LEU A 121 -11.84 10.23 2.41
N LYS A 122 -12.67 11.16 2.90
CA LYS A 122 -12.25 12.14 3.91
C LYS A 122 -11.89 11.44 5.22
N ASP A 123 -10.67 11.74 5.71
CA ASP A 123 -10.08 11.12 6.89
C ASP A 123 -10.11 9.58 6.83
N GLY A 124 -10.06 9.03 5.60
CA GLY A 124 -10.16 7.61 5.32
C GLY A 124 -8.88 6.82 5.59
N GLY A 125 -7.76 7.50 5.79
CA GLY A 125 -6.45 6.86 6.01
C GLY A 125 -6.00 6.04 4.79
N VAL A 126 -5.68 4.78 4.98
CA VAL A 126 -5.34 3.91 3.84
C VAL A 126 -6.61 3.53 3.10
N ALA A 127 -6.60 3.77 1.80
CA ALA A 127 -7.65 3.38 0.88
C ALA A 127 -7.19 2.20 0.02
N ILE A 128 -8.14 1.38 -0.34
CA ILE A 128 -7.96 0.28 -1.29
C ILE A 128 -8.99 0.46 -2.39
N MET A 129 -8.56 0.26 -3.61
CA MET A 129 -9.45 0.28 -4.76
C MET A 129 -9.21 -0.94 -5.62
N SER A 130 -10.29 -1.48 -6.15
CA SER A 130 -10.21 -2.56 -7.11
C SER A 130 -11.31 -2.45 -8.16
N THR A 131 -11.07 -3.05 -9.31
CA THR A 131 -12.03 -3.11 -10.40
C THR A 131 -12.06 -4.52 -10.95
N GLY A 132 -13.26 -5.04 -11.14
CA GLY A 132 -13.49 -6.34 -11.76
C GLY A 132 -14.49 -6.25 -12.88
N TYR A 133 -14.38 -7.15 -13.84
CA TYR A 133 -15.26 -7.31 -14.99
C TYR A 133 -15.86 -8.70 -15.02
N GLY A 134 -17.14 -8.81 -15.35
CA GLY A 134 -17.81 -10.08 -15.53
C GLY A 134 -18.61 -10.09 -16.83
N GLU A 135 -18.72 -11.26 -17.45
CA GLU A 135 -19.43 -11.47 -18.72
C GLU A 135 -20.18 -12.81 -18.69
N GLY A 136 -21.31 -12.86 -19.38
CA GLY A 136 -22.15 -14.06 -19.47
C GLY A 136 -22.97 -14.33 -18.23
N GLU A 137 -23.26 -15.61 -17.95
CA GLU A 137 -23.99 -16.01 -16.75
C GLU A 137 -23.22 -15.66 -15.46
N ASN A 138 -23.94 -15.18 -14.42
CA ASN A 138 -23.38 -14.72 -13.14
C ASN A 138 -22.29 -13.66 -13.32
N ARG A 139 -22.48 -12.74 -14.28
CA ARG A 139 -21.49 -11.72 -14.62
C ARG A 139 -21.19 -10.76 -13.44
N VAL A 140 -22.18 -10.51 -12.58
CA VAL A 140 -22.03 -9.68 -11.39
C VAL A 140 -21.12 -10.40 -10.37
N THR A 141 -21.40 -11.63 -10.05
CA THR A 141 -20.57 -12.47 -9.15
C THR A 141 -19.13 -12.57 -9.67
N LYS A 142 -18.95 -12.84 -10.97
CA LYS A 142 -17.62 -12.88 -11.61
C LYS A 142 -16.88 -11.55 -11.49
N ALA A 143 -17.58 -10.43 -11.68
CA ALA A 143 -16.99 -9.11 -11.54
C ALA A 143 -16.56 -8.83 -10.09
N ILE A 144 -17.39 -9.21 -9.12
CA ILE A 144 -17.06 -9.11 -7.68
C ILE A 144 -15.83 -9.97 -7.35
N GLU A 145 -15.83 -11.23 -7.76
CA GLU A 145 -14.70 -12.14 -7.52
C GLU A 145 -13.41 -11.62 -8.15
N GLN A 146 -13.47 -11.12 -9.39
CA GLN A 146 -12.31 -10.52 -10.04
C GLN A 146 -11.84 -9.27 -9.30
N ALA A 147 -12.76 -8.42 -8.82
CA ALA A 147 -12.40 -7.25 -8.02
C ALA A 147 -11.74 -7.66 -6.70
N LEU A 148 -12.27 -8.67 -6.00
CA LEU A 148 -11.71 -9.17 -4.75
C LEU A 148 -10.32 -9.82 -4.93
N ASN A 149 -10.06 -10.43 -6.07
CA ASN A 149 -8.76 -11.01 -6.42
C ASN A 149 -7.80 -10.02 -7.08
N SER A 150 -8.12 -8.73 -7.04
CA SER A 150 -7.28 -7.70 -7.64
C SER A 150 -5.94 -7.54 -6.88
N PRO A 151 -4.83 -7.37 -7.61
CA PRO A 151 -3.51 -7.10 -7.03
C PRO A 151 -3.47 -5.84 -6.16
N LEU A 152 -4.41 -4.93 -6.37
CA LEU A 152 -4.50 -3.68 -5.63
C LEU A 152 -5.03 -3.87 -4.20
N LEU A 153 -5.68 -4.99 -3.91
CA LEU A 153 -6.20 -5.31 -2.57
C LEU A 153 -5.10 -5.73 -1.57
N ASN A 154 -3.88 -6.01 -2.03
CA ASN A 154 -2.74 -6.33 -1.15
C ASN A 154 -3.04 -7.40 -0.08
N ASN A 155 -3.81 -8.45 -0.39
CA ASN A 155 -4.26 -9.49 0.54
C ASN A 155 -5.02 -8.96 1.77
N ARG A 156 -5.59 -7.76 1.68
CA ARG A 156 -6.41 -7.20 2.76
C ARG A 156 -7.84 -7.69 2.63
N ASP A 157 -8.43 -8.01 3.76
CA ASP A 157 -9.86 -8.28 3.77
C ASP A 157 -10.62 -6.94 3.63
N ILE A 158 -11.33 -6.76 2.52
CA ILE A 158 -12.14 -5.57 2.29
C ILE A 158 -13.26 -5.44 3.33
N PHE A 159 -13.64 -6.56 3.95
CA PHE A 159 -14.70 -6.60 4.96
C PHE A 159 -14.28 -5.96 6.31
N ASP A 160 -12.96 -5.74 6.53
CA ASP A 160 -12.43 -5.00 7.68
C ASP A 160 -12.46 -3.47 7.49
N SER A 161 -13.00 -2.99 6.36
CA SER A 161 -13.10 -1.55 6.08
C SER A 161 -14.15 -0.87 6.96
N LYS A 162 -14.00 0.44 7.14
CA LYS A 162 -15.01 1.26 7.85
C LYS A 162 -16.00 1.91 6.89
N LYS A 163 -15.55 2.21 5.68
CA LYS A 163 -16.38 2.82 4.65
C LYS A 163 -16.11 2.16 3.31
N VAL A 164 -17.16 1.85 2.58
CA VAL A 164 -17.09 1.21 1.27
C VAL A 164 -17.98 1.96 0.27
N LEU A 165 -17.45 2.14 -0.92
CA LEU A 165 -18.18 2.63 -2.06
C LEU A 165 -18.11 1.59 -3.18
N ILE A 166 -19.27 1.24 -3.72
CA ILE A 166 -19.42 0.27 -4.81
C ILE A 166 -20.06 0.98 -5.98
N ASN A 167 -19.38 0.97 -7.13
CA ASN A 167 -19.94 1.48 -8.37
C ASN A 167 -20.08 0.36 -9.40
N ILE A 168 -21.28 0.18 -9.91
CA ILE A 168 -21.64 -0.86 -10.87
C ILE A 168 -21.92 -0.19 -12.20
N ASN A 169 -21.12 -0.52 -13.22
CA ASN A 169 -21.29 -0.02 -14.57
C ASN A 169 -21.72 -1.15 -15.47
N PHE A 170 -22.70 -0.89 -16.31
CA PHE A 170 -23.23 -1.83 -17.31
C PHE A 170 -23.69 -1.10 -18.56
N CYS A 171 -23.88 -1.83 -19.66
CA CYS A 171 -24.40 -1.26 -20.89
C CYS A 171 -25.94 -1.17 -20.81
N GLY A 172 -26.48 0.05 -20.91
CA GLY A 172 -27.91 0.31 -20.89
C GLY A 172 -28.57 0.42 -22.26
N ASP A 173 -27.84 0.19 -23.38
CA ASP A 173 -28.31 0.45 -24.72
C ASP A 173 -29.37 -0.55 -25.23
N ASN A 174 -29.35 -1.77 -24.68
CA ASN A 174 -30.25 -2.88 -25.03
C ASN A 174 -30.73 -3.62 -23.79
N GLU A 175 -31.96 -4.12 -23.79
CA GLU A 175 -32.50 -4.93 -22.68
C GLU A 175 -31.64 -6.17 -22.36
N GLN A 176 -31.00 -6.78 -23.37
CA GLN A 176 -30.13 -7.94 -23.19
C GLN A 176 -28.83 -7.63 -22.46
N ASN A 177 -28.36 -6.41 -22.54
CA ASN A 177 -27.11 -5.95 -21.91
C ASN A 177 -27.37 -5.20 -20.60
N SER A 178 -28.62 -4.80 -20.35
CA SER A 178 -29.03 -4.12 -19.13
C SER A 178 -28.88 -5.03 -17.91
N LEU A 179 -28.66 -4.42 -16.75
CA LEU A 179 -28.61 -5.14 -15.48
C LEU A 179 -30.02 -5.58 -15.09
N MET A 180 -30.20 -6.88 -14.83
CA MET A 180 -31.47 -7.44 -14.43
C MET A 180 -31.69 -7.34 -12.92
N MET A 181 -32.94 -7.25 -12.48
CA MET A 181 -33.27 -7.21 -11.06
C MET A 181 -32.82 -8.48 -10.30
N GLU A 182 -32.76 -9.61 -10.97
CA GLU A 182 -32.24 -10.86 -10.41
C GLU A 182 -30.74 -10.76 -10.09
N GLU A 183 -29.97 -10.09 -10.95
CA GLU A 183 -28.52 -9.84 -10.74
C GLU A 183 -28.27 -8.92 -9.55
N MET A 184 -29.24 -8.08 -9.16
CA MET A 184 -29.14 -7.26 -7.94
C MET A 184 -29.16 -8.08 -6.66
N ASN A 185 -29.67 -9.31 -6.67
CA ASN A 185 -29.56 -10.20 -5.54
C ASN A 185 -28.11 -10.58 -5.26
N GLU A 186 -27.29 -10.79 -6.31
CA GLU A 186 -25.86 -11.07 -6.19
C GLU A 186 -25.12 -9.88 -5.52
N VAL A 187 -25.50 -8.66 -5.88
CA VAL A 187 -24.95 -7.44 -5.22
C VAL A 187 -25.36 -7.39 -3.75
N ASN A 188 -26.64 -7.68 -3.46
CA ASN A 188 -27.15 -7.65 -2.09
C ASN A 188 -26.49 -8.73 -1.21
N ASP A 189 -26.30 -9.93 -1.76
CA ASP A 189 -25.59 -11.02 -1.09
C ASP A 189 -24.14 -10.63 -0.77
N PHE A 190 -23.46 -9.94 -1.70
CA PHE A 190 -22.14 -9.41 -1.45
C PHE A 190 -22.14 -8.35 -0.36
N MET A 191 -23.09 -7.40 -0.43
CA MET A 191 -23.20 -6.32 0.56
C MET A 191 -23.51 -6.84 1.97
N SER A 192 -24.28 -7.93 2.08
CA SER A 192 -24.65 -8.54 3.36
C SER A 192 -23.45 -9.15 4.13
N ARG A 193 -22.31 -9.32 3.46
CA ARG A 193 -21.07 -9.83 4.06
C ARG A 193 -20.34 -8.76 4.87
N PHE A 194 -20.63 -7.47 4.62
CA PHE A 194 -20.07 -6.39 5.42
C PHE A 194 -20.75 -6.29 6.79
N SER A 195 -20.00 -5.87 7.81
CA SER A 195 -20.56 -5.57 9.12
C SER A 195 -21.59 -4.44 9.03
N GLN A 196 -22.58 -4.46 9.91
CA GLN A 196 -23.61 -3.38 9.99
C GLN A 196 -23.01 -2.01 10.34
N ASP A 197 -21.81 -1.98 10.90
CA ASP A 197 -21.12 -0.74 11.27
C ASP A 197 -20.37 -0.11 10.08
N VAL A 198 -20.29 -0.79 8.93
CA VAL A 198 -19.62 -0.28 7.74
C VAL A 198 -20.54 0.68 7.00
N GLU A 199 -20.08 1.92 6.82
CA GLU A 199 -20.79 2.90 6.00
C GLU A 199 -20.64 2.54 4.52
N THR A 200 -21.74 2.13 3.88
CA THR A 200 -21.75 1.68 2.50
C THR A 200 -22.46 2.68 1.60
N LYS A 201 -21.82 3.02 0.48
CA LYS A 201 -22.38 3.82 -0.62
C LYS A 201 -22.33 3.00 -1.89
N TRP A 202 -23.37 3.04 -2.69
CA TRP A 202 -23.38 2.35 -3.96
C TRP A 202 -24.08 3.15 -5.06
N GLY A 203 -23.65 2.94 -6.29
CA GLY A 203 -24.18 3.60 -7.47
C GLY A 203 -24.27 2.69 -8.66
N LEU A 204 -25.13 3.08 -9.59
CA LEU A 204 -25.37 2.41 -10.87
C LEU A 204 -25.17 3.40 -12.00
N ALA A 205 -24.26 3.11 -12.90
CA ALA A 205 -23.99 3.95 -14.06
C ALA A 205 -24.04 3.14 -15.36
N THR A 206 -24.38 3.81 -16.45
CA THR A 206 -24.38 3.19 -17.77
C THR A 206 -23.11 3.53 -18.52
N ASP A 207 -22.53 2.51 -19.17
CA ASP A 207 -21.34 2.64 -20.00
C ASP A 207 -21.53 1.77 -21.26
N SER A 208 -21.84 2.41 -22.38
CA SER A 208 -22.09 1.72 -23.66
C SER A 208 -20.87 0.95 -24.18
N SER A 209 -19.66 1.27 -23.70
CA SER A 209 -18.44 0.57 -24.11
C SER A 209 -18.34 -0.84 -23.57
N LEU A 210 -19.11 -1.18 -22.53
CA LEU A 210 -19.05 -2.49 -21.85
C LEU A 210 -19.75 -3.61 -22.64
N GLY A 211 -20.71 -3.29 -23.52
CA GLY A 211 -21.49 -4.32 -24.22
C GLY A 211 -22.19 -5.26 -23.23
N GLY A 212 -21.94 -6.57 -23.32
CA GLY A 212 -22.51 -7.56 -22.38
C GLY A 212 -21.83 -7.67 -21.03
N LYS A 213 -20.79 -6.88 -20.78
CA LYS A 213 -20.01 -6.94 -19.53
C LYS A 213 -20.58 -6.05 -18.45
N VAL A 214 -20.33 -6.45 -17.21
CA VAL A 214 -20.53 -5.62 -16.01
C VAL A 214 -19.16 -5.29 -15.45
N LYS A 215 -18.97 -4.02 -15.09
CA LYS A 215 -17.76 -3.53 -14.39
C LYS A 215 -18.15 -3.15 -12.98
N ILE A 216 -17.48 -3.70 -11.99
CA ILE A 216 -17.66 -3.35 -10.59
C ILE A 216 -16.39 -2.71 -10.06
N THR A 217 -16.52 -1.50 -9.54
CA THR A 217 -15.43 -0.78 -8.88
C THR A 217 -15.71 -0.69 -7.39
N LEU A 218 -14.78 -1.19 -6.60
CA LEU A 218 -14.81 -1.16 -5.15
C LEU A 218 -13.79 -0.13 -4.65
N LEU A 219 -14.22 0.77 -3.77
CA LEU A 219 -13.35 1.69 -3.06
C LEU A 219 -13.63 1.53 -1.56
N ALA A 220 -12.65 1.12 -0.80
CA ALA A 220 -12.78 0.88 0.63
C ALA A 220 -11.73 1.69 1.40
N THR A 221 -12.12 2.24 2.55
CA THR A 221 -11.27 3.06 3.40
C THR A 221 -11.45 2.72 4.87
N GLY A 222 -10.62 3.31 5.71
CA GLY A 222 -10.65 3.07 7.15
C GLY A 222 -9.65 2.03 7.61
N PHE A 223 -8.76 1.61 6.73
CA PHE A 223 -7.64 0.77 7.11
C PHE A 223 -6.56 1.62 7.79
N ASN A 224 -6.09 1.15 8.94
CA ASN A 224 -4.89 1.74 9.54
C ASN A 224 -3.66 1.31 8.74
N LEU A 225 -2.67 2.19 8.65
CA LEU A 225 -1.32 1.80 8.19
C LEU A 225 -0.76 0.61 9.00
N LEU A 226 -1.25 0.44 10.24
CA LEU A 226 -0.90 -0.66 11.15
C LEU A 226 -1.63 -1.98 10.85
N ASN A 227 -2.78 -1.96 10.16
CA ASN A 227 -3.56 -3.16 9.80
C ASN A 227 -3.10 -3.77 8.47
N VAL A 228 -2.03 -3.26 7.88
CA VAL A 228 -1.39 -3.90 6.73
C VAL A 228 -0.75 -5.20 7.23
N PRO A 229 -1.01 -6.38 6.61
CA PRO A 229 -0.35 -7.62 7.01
C PRO A 229 1.16 -7.43 7.07
N GLY A 230 1.75 -7.63 8.25
CA GLY A 230 3.14 -7.30 8.58
C GLY A 230 3.31 -6.08 9.50
N MET A 231 2.22 -5.40 9.89
CA MET A 231 2.21 -4.30 10.86
C MET A 231 1.68 -4.68 12.25
N GLU A 232 1.33 -5.93 12.48
CA GLU A 232 0.98 -6.43 13.80
C GLU A 232 2.21 -6.38 14.71
N GLN A 233 2.13 -5.61 15.78
CA GLN A 233 3.06 -5.48 16.89
C GLN A 233 4.03 -4.27 16.86
N VAL A 234 3.50 -3.06 16.96
CA VAL A 234 4.21 -1.97 17.64
C VAL A 234 3.21 -1.20 18.51
N LYS A 235 2.59 -1.92 19.45
CA LYS A 235 1.84 -1.33 20.57
C LYS A 235 2.14 -2.10 21.85
N LYS A 236 3.41 -2.15 22.25
CA LYS A 236 3.82 -2.33 23.65
C LYS A 236 5.30 -1.93 23.72
N GLU A 237 5.55 -1.01 24.60
CA GLU A 237 6.84 -0.51 25.06
C GLU A 237 7.29 0.85 24.53
N LYS A 238 6.55 1.82 25.03
CA LYS A 238 6.98 3.22 25.10
C LYS A 238 7.58 3.52 26.48
N ASP A 239 8.35 2.66 27.07
CA ASP A 239 8.87 2.94 28.42
C ASP A 239 10.20 2.23 28.77
N ILE A 240 11.13 2.01 27.85
CA ILE A 240 12.54 1.76 28.25
C ILE A 240 13.45 2.46 27.26
N ILE A 241 14.05 3.49 27.72
CA ILE A 241 14.76 4.58 27.08
C ILE A 241 16.27 4.33 27.02
N ASP A 242 16.89 4.82 25.98
CA ASP A 242 18.21 5.43 25.81
C ASP A 242 19.48 4.62 25.50
N GLU A 243 19.48 3.29 25.41
CA GLU A 243 20.72 2.59 24.98
C GLU A 243 20.60 1.76 23.67
N ALA A 244 19.48 1.79 22.95
CA ALA A 244 19.19 0.93 21.80
C ALA A 244 18.95 1.67 20.45
N GLU A 245 19.26 2.93 20.31
CA GLU A 245 18.87 3.74 19.13
C GLU A 245 19.36 3.20 17.77
N ASN A 246 20.44 2.44 17.74
CA ASN A 246 20.96 1.87 16.49
C ASN A 246 20.38 0.49 16.16
N ASP A 247 20.06 -0.34 17.14
CA ASP A 247 19.45 -1.67 16.92
C ASP A 247 17.96 -1.54 16.59
N ASP A 248 17.25 -0.61 17.23
CA ASP A 248 15.84 -0.31 16.96
C ASP A 248 15.59 0.22 15.55
N ARG A 249 16.52 0.99 14.99
CA ARG A 249 16.39 1.50 13.62
C ARG A 249 16.46 0.38 12.59
N LEU A 250 17.36 -0.56 12.75
CA LEU A 250 17.51 -1.72 11.86
C LEU A 250 16.32 -2.69 11.95
N VAL A 251 15.77 -2.87 13.16
CA VAL A 251 14.57 -3.69 13.40
C VAL A 251 13.37 -3.03 12.73
N ARG A 252 13.14 -1.74 12.94
CA ARG A 252 12.04 -0.98 12.30
C ARG A 252 12.14 -0.96 10.77
N GLU A 253 13.34 -0.83 10.22
CA GLU A 253 13.56 -0.95 8.76
C GLU A 253 13.22 -2.35 8.24
N GLY A 254 13.62 -3.40 8.94
CA GLY A 254 13.31 -4.78 8.59
C GLY A 254 11.80 -5.07 8.64
N GLU A 255 11.11 -4.60 9.66
CA GLU A 255 9.66 -4.74 9.80
C GLU A 255 8.88 -3.96 8.73
N ARG A 256 9.30 -2.74 8.40
CA ARG A 256 8.69 -1.93 7.33
C ARG A 256 8.79 -2.60 5.97
N ILE A 257 9.91 -3.24 5.69
CA ILE A 257 10.15 -3.96 4.44
C ILE A 257 9.30 -5.22 4.36
N SER A 258 9.20 -6.00 5.46
CA SER A 258 8.42 -7.24 5.49
C SER A 258 6.92 -7.04 5.30
N ARG A 259 6.41 -5.81 5.45
CA ARG A 259 4.99 -5.45 5.23
C ARG A 259 4.58 -5.46 3.78
N TYR A 260 5.50 -5.10 2.88
CA TYR A 260 5.22 -4.91 1.46
C TYR A 260 5.87 -5.98 0.59
N TYR A 261 6.83 -6.72 1.16
CA TYR A 261 7.59 -7.75 0.45
C TYR A 261 7.61 -9.02 1.27
N ASP A 262 7.36 -10.18 0.65
CA ASP A 262 7.52 -11.47 1.31
C ASP A 262 8.93 -11.60 1.88
N LYS A 263 9.03 -12.29 3.02
CA LYS A 263 10.26 -12.43 3.83
C LYS A 263 11.50 -12.49 2.95
N ILE A 264 12.20 -11.38 2.90
CA ILE A 264 13.55 -11.36 2.34
C ILE A 264 14.37 -12.21 3.33
N THR A 265 14.71 -13.43 2.93
CA THR A 265 15.57 -14.36 3.69
C THR A 265 17.03 -13.88 3.75
N GLN A 266 17.25 -12.59 3.73
CA GLN A 266 18.50 -12.00 4.16
C GLN A 266 18.24 -11.47 5.58
N THR A 267 18.46 -12.34 6.56
CA THR A 267 18.86 -11.85 7.88
C THR A 267 19.85 -10.70 7.62
N PRO A 268 19.58 -9.48 8.13
CA PRO A 268 20.62 -8.46 8.16
C PRO A 268 21.80 -9.16 8.80
N ARG A 269 22.88 -9.35 8.06
CA ARG A 269 24.12 -9.77 8.66
C ARG A 269 24.40 -8.68 9.67
N LYS A 270 24.13 -8.97 10.96
CA LYS A 270 24.67 -8.18 12.05
C LYS A 270 26.14 -8.08 11.73
N ARG A 271 26.59 -6.94 11.24
CA ARG A 271 27.99 -6.59 11.39
C ARG A 271 28.12 -6.37 12.88
N LEU A 272 28.38 -7.45 13.58
CA LEU A 272 28.92 -7.40 14.91
C LEU A 272 30.25 -6.68 14.73
N HIS A 273 30.24 -5.36 14.88
CA HIS A 273 31.44 -4.66 15.19
C HIS A 273 31.83 -5.24 16.55
N ASN A 274 32.86 -6.05 16.54
CA ASN A 274 33.49 -6.47 17.79
C ASN A 274 34.09 -5.20 18.37
N ILE A 275 33.32 -4.52 19.21
CA ILE A 275 33.80 -3.38 19.98
C ILE A 275 34.50 -4.01 21.16
N PHE A 276 35.82 -3.87 21.20
CA PHE A 276 36.62 -4.24 22.34
C PHE A 276 36.53 -3.09 23.35
N ILE A 277 35.99 -3.38 24.51
CA ILE A 277 36.01 -2.46 25.63
C ILE A 277 37.25 -2.86 26.46
N PHE A 278 38.25 -2.01 26.41
CA PHE A 278 39.46 -2.18 27.22
C PHE A 278 39.17 -1.67 28.63
N THR A 279 39.61 -2.40 29.62
CA THR A 279 39.71 -1.91 30.99
C THR A 279 40.98 -1.05 31.13
N ASP A 280 41.03 -0.20 32.16
CA ASP A 280 42.24 0.62 32.40
C ASP A 280 43.51 -0.24 32.59
N GLU A 281 43.37 -1.49 33.07
CA GLU A 281 44.48 -2.44 33.24
C GLU A 281 44.94 -3.04 31.88
N ASP A 282 44.03 -3.14 30.89
CA ASP A 282 44.36 -3.64 29.55
C ASP A 282 45.09 -2.60 28.71
N LEU A 283 44.91 -1.33 28.99
CA LEU A 283 45.53 -0.21 28.25
C LEU A 283 47.03 -0.06 28.60
N ASP A 284 47.45 -0.53 29.76
CA ASP A 284 48.84 -0.48 30.21
C ASP A 284 49.55 -1.85 30.01
N ASN A 285 48.87 -2.85 29.43
CA ASN A 285 49.43 -4.18 29.23
C ASN A 285 50.05 -4.33 27.82
N GLU A 286 51.39 -4.31 27.74
CA GLU A 286 52.12 -4.41 26.48
C GLU A 286 51.85 -5.69 25.70
N ASP A 287 51.55 -6.80 26.36
CA ASP A 287 51.24 -8.09 25.72
C ASP A 287 49.87 -8.03 25.01
N VAL A 288 48.88 -7.40 25.63
CA VAL A 288 47.54 -7.19 25.04
C VAL A 288 47.61 -6.25 23.86
N ILE A 289 48.38 -5.19 23.94
CA ILE A 289 48.60 -4.21 22.87
C ILE A 289 49.30 -4.87 21.68
N ALA A 290 50.35 -5.66 21.93
CA ALA A 290 51.10 -6.35 20.90
C ALA A 290 50.26 -7.42 20.17
N GLU A 291 49.39 -8.14 20.86
CA GLU A 291 48.48 -9.14 20.26
C GLU A 291 47.41 -8.48 19.40
N ILE A 292 46.97 -7.27 19.74
CA ILE A 292 46.02 -6.50 19.01
C ILE A 292 46.65 -5.85 17.76
N ASP A 293 47.88 -5.42 17.81
CA ASP A 293 48.60 -4.79 16.68
C ASP A 293 49.01 -5.83 15.61
N MET A 294 49.22 -7.08 15.99
CA MET A 294 49.62 -8.13 15.06
C MET A 294 48.53 -8.55 14.05
N ARG A 295 47.24 -8.22 14.29
CA ARG A 295 46.15 -8.61 13.39
C ARG A 295 45.20 -7.47 13.10
N PRO A 296 44.92 -7.16 11.80
CA PRO A 296 43.95 -6.17 11.43
C PRO A 296 42.56 -6.45 12.04
N THR A 297 41.86 -5.46 12.53
CA THR A 297 40.58 -5.55 13.26
C THR A 297 39.50 -6.36 12.53
N TYR A 298 39.50 -6.37 11.19
CA TYR A 298 38.53 -7.11 10.37
C TYR A 298 38.80 -8.62 10.25
N LYS A 299 39.96 -9.11 10.74
CA LYS A 299 40.36 -10.53 10.73
C LYS A 299 40.25 -11.21 12.09
N ARG A 300 39.86 -10.49 13.13
CA ARG A 300 39.79 -11.02 14.50
C ARG A 300 38.52 -11.83 14.71
N THR A 301 38.62 -13.02 15.28
CA THR A 301 37.48 -13.87 15.64
C THR A 301 37.15 -13.73 17.12
N ARG A 302 35.86 -13.96 17.48
CA ARG A 302 35.35 -13.81 18.87
C ARG A 302 36.04 -14.70 19.91
N ASP A 303 36.63 -15.80 19.46
CA ASP A 303 37.28 -16.78 20.35
C ASP A 303 38.74 -16.42 20.62
N GLU A 304 39.35 -15.57 19.82
CA GLU A 304 40.74 -15.10 19.99
C GLU A 304 40.87 -13.94 20.99
N VAL A 305 39.76 -13.36 21.41
CA VAL A 305 39.72 -12.18 22.29
C VAL A 305 39.11 -12.51 23.68
N LYS A 306 38.66 -13.74 23.89
CA LYS A 306 38.22 -14.25 25.20
C LYS A 306 39.35 -15.04 25.84
N ARG A 307 40.41 -14.37 26.16
CA ARG A 307 41.40 -14.89 27.14
C ARG A 307 41.61 -13.91 28.25
#